data_03419bcf72122d64de81f487e8624012
#
_entry.id   03419bcf72122d64de81f487e8624012
#
_cell.length_a   1.000
_cell.length_b   1.000
_cell.length_c   1.000
_cell.angle_alpha   90.00
_cell.angle_beta   90.00
_cell.angle_gamma   90.00
#
_symmetry.space_group_name_H-M   'P 1'
#
loop_
_entity.id
_entity.type
_entity.pdbx_description
1 polymer ?
#
loop_
_entity_poly.entity_id
_entity_poly.type
_entity_poly.pdbx_seq_one_letter_code
_entity_poly.pdbx_strand_id
1 'polypeptide(L)'
;MAAYAPSDALVYLECNNFLDIGEAIVNTTAWNEFRHLLGINDRSLPGSWLRRLITWTGLGPTPTVILARAQVAVVVLELGATEKDESLTIKPEAAILLETHTSERRIRPVVEDALRRFAAIAIQGATLQRHTVSDTEFIVWSAPDHNRQIVATISGSLVIVGNNERAVQTCLDVQRGLRPNLQGHQELQQMRATLKAEESLAFGFVSSANSGRLISAAAPLVTGTAPGDLRFDRLIAAGASKVLGSVGWSSGPANGGIEDRYLFVLTPNLVSRLRPFFKAGQQRTSVLDVVPDDVHSVTVYKFEDPFATWQAVQTGVSTQLDTLSTIVFTSVLKAGLNSYGIEDPNNFLRTVGPELITTRLRRESERSVLIGSVRDEAALRQVLFGQSTGGPKGPAVVMGIPGEETAASFVNGNVLIGPEPDLRTCLSEAQNAALQSDLKRLDEFVRDSSSAGVATATQDDDRVLNFFEALRRMNGSGTPADAEQLSRKLDSLPYSVTQTSLGEHGLERRTQSSFGQFGSLLPLLFPTR
;
A
#
# COMPACT_ATOMS: atom_id res chain seq x y z
N MET A 1 -14.49 1.53 -18.49
CA MET A 1 -15.04 0.45 -17.63
C MET A 1 -16.06 0.99 -16.62
N ALA A 2 -15.94 2.22 -16.12
CA ALA A 2 -16.86 2.83 -15.15
C ALA A 2 -18.35 2.88 -15.59
N ALA A 3 -18.63 2.82 -16.91
CA ALA A 3 -19.99 2.72 -17.45
C ALA A 3 -20.72 1.42 -17.08
N TYR A 4 -19.98 0.38 -16.70
CA TYR A 4 -20.52 -0.93 -16.33
C TYR A 4 -20.47 -1.20 -14.81
N ALA A 5 -19.82 -0.30 -14.05
CA ALA A 5 -19.73 -0.39 -12.60
C ALA A 5 -20.88 0.42 -11.93
N PRO A 6 -21.53 -0.10 -10.88
CA PRO A 6 -22.56 0.62 -10.16
C PRO A 6 -21.98 1.85 -9.43
N SER A 7 -22.77 2.92 -9.36
CA SER A 7 -22.36 4.19 -8.74
C SER A 7 -22.09 4.08 -7.24
N ASP A 8 -22.64 3.07 -6.58
CA ASP A 8 -22.52 2.77 -5.16
C ASP A 8 -21.44 1.69 -4.86
N ALA A 9 -20.61 1.35 -5.86
CA ALA A 9 -19.49 0.42 -5.67
C ALA A 9 -18.59 0.88 -4.51
N LEU A 10 -18.27 -0.03 -3.62
CA LEU A 10 -17.39 0.24 -2.47
C LEU A 10 -15.96 0.55 -2.91
N VAL A 11 -15.42 -0.27 -3.83
CA VAL A 11 -14.11 -0.06 -4.45
C VAL A 11 -14.26 -0.31 -5.95
N TYR A 12 -13.65 0.55 -6.73
CA TYR A 12 -13.52 0.41 -8.17
C TYR A 12 -12.04 0.45 -8.55
N LEU A 13 -11.58 -0.59 -9.27
CA LEU A 13 -10.24 -0.66 -9.84
C LEU A 13 -10.36 -0.93 -11.34
N GLU A 14 -9.51 -0.32 -12.15
CA GLU A 14 -9.49 -0.58 -13.59
C GLU A 14 -8.07 -0.59 -14.15
N CYS A 15 -7.87 -1.32 -15.25
CA CYS A 15 -6.71 -1.21 -16.10
C CYS A 15 -7.13 -1.28 -17.58
N ASN A 16 -6.36 -0.61 -18.45
CA ASN A 16 -6.67 -0.57 -19.86
C ASN A 16 -6.42 -1.91 -20.55
N ASN A 17 -5.36 -2.61 -20.17
CA ASN A 17 -5.07 -3.96 -20.61
C ASN A 17 -3.91 -4.56 -19.80
N PHE A 18 -3.82 -5.89 -19.78
CA PHE A 18 -2.72 -6.59 -19.10
C PHE A 18 -1.40 -6.57 -19.88
N LEU A 19 -1.43 -6.23 -21.18
CA LEU A 19 -0.21 -6.17 -22.00
C LEU A 19 0.69 -5.05 -21.51
N ASP A 20 0.14 -3.87 -21.29
CA ASP A 20 0.89 -2.69 -20.85
C ASP A 20 1.47 -2.89 -19.45
N ILE A 21 0.70 -3.52 -18.55
CA ILE A 21 1.17 -3.89 -17.21
C ILE A 21 2.34 -4.88 -17.31
N GLY A 22 2.19 -5.93 -18.12
CA GLY A 22 3.25 -6.91 -18.34
C GLY A 22 4.50 -6.30 -18.94
N GLU A 23 4.35 -5.40 -19.90
CA GLU A 23 5.48 -4.68 -20.51
C GLU A 23 6.18 -3.75 -19.49
N ALA A 24 5.42 -3.05 -18.67
CA ALA A 24 5.97 -2.22 -17.61
C ALA A 24 6.77 -3.06 -16.60
N ILE A 25 6.26 -4.22 -16.17
CA ILE A 25 6.93 -5.13 -15.25
C ILE A 25 8.24 -5.67 -15.82
N VAL A 26 8.25 -6.14 -17.09
CA VAL A 26 9.46 -6.73 -17.69
C VAL A 26 10.56 -5.69 -17.96
N ASN A 27 10.22 -4.42 -17.95
CA ASN A 27 11.17 -3.32 -18.07
C ASN A 27 11.76 -2.85 -16.74
N THR A 28 11.32 -3.41 -15.60
CA THR A 28 11.86 -3.03 -14.29
C THR A 28 13.25 -3.61 -14.04
N THR A 29 14.01 -2.94 -13.17
CA THR A 29 15.33 -3.41 -12.73
C THR A 29 15.21 -4.77 -12.01
N ALA A 30 14.24 -4.91 -11.11
CA ALA A 30 14.01 -6.15 -10.38
C ALA A 30 13.69 -7.32 -11.32
N TRP A 31 12.87 -7.13 -12.35
CA TRP A 31 12.65 -8.18 -13.35
C TRP A 31 13.95 -8.61 -14.02
N ASN A 32 14.77 -7.66 -14.46
CA ASN A 32 16.02 -7.95 -15.14
C ASN A 32 17.01 -8.74 -14.27
N GLU A 33 17.06 -8.46 -12.95
CA GLU A 33 17.92 -9.16 -12.01
C GLU A 33 17.41 -10.56 -11.66
N PHE A 34 16.09 -10.74 -11.52
CA PHE A 34 15.51 -11.97 -10.97
C PHE A 34 14.95 -12.94 -12.01
N ARG A 35 14.71 -12.53 -13.26
CA ARG A 35 14.13 -13.38 -14.31
C ARG A 35 14.87 -14.70 -14.52
N HIS A 36 16.20 -14.73 -14.28
CA HIS A 36 17.00 -15.93 -14.40
C HIS A 36 16.58 -17.03 -13.41
N LEU A 37 16.08 -16.64 -12.23
CA LEU A 37 15.55 -17.58 -11.23
C LEU A 37 14.28 -18.29 -11.71
N LEU A 38 13.61 -17.76 -12.72
CA LEU A 38 12.48 -18.38 -13.39
C LEU A 38 12.89 -19.18 -14.64
N GLY A 39 14.20 -19.38 -14.87
CA GLY A 39 14.71 -20.01 -16.09
C GLY A 39 14.57 -19.14 -17.33
N ILE A 40 14.40 -17.81 -17.14
CA ILE A 40 14.19 -16.84 -18.20
C ILE A 40 15.53 -16.26 -18.65
N ASN A 41 16.24 -16.94 -19.54
CA ASN A 41 17.58 -16.52 -19.97
C ASN A 41 17.56 -15.49 -21.12
N ASP A 42 16.45 -15.35 -21.81
CA ASP A 42 16.34 -14.47 -22.98
C ASP A 42 16.00 -13.04 -22.59
N ARG A 43 16.80 -12.07 -23.02
CA ARG A 43 16.47 -10.63 -23.00
C ARG A 43 15.38 -10.30 -24.02
N SER A 44 14.62 -11.31 -24.41
CA SER A 44 13.81 -11.31 -25.60
C SER A 44 12.71 -10.26 -25.57
N LEU A 45 12.74 -9.50 -26.60
CA LEU A 45 11.68 -8.99 -27.47
C LEU A 45 10.30 -8.75 -26.84
N PRO A 46 9.68 -7.60 -27.17
CA PRO A 46 8.26 -7.37 -26.97
C PRO A 46 7.48 -8.62 -27.44
N GLY A 47 6.72 -9.24 -26.55
CA GLY A 47 5.95 -10.44 -26.84
C GLY A 47 6.47 -11.75 -26.22
N SER A 48 7.65 -11.79 -25.61
CA SER A 48 8.11 -13.00 -24.93
C SER A 48 7.26 -13.33 -23.70
N TRP A 49 6.83 -12.31 -22.96
CA TRP A 49 5.93 -12.49 -21.82
C TRP A 49 4.54 -12.98 -22.28
N LEU A 50 4.02 -12.54 -23.44
CA LEU A 50 2.78 -13.06 -24.01
C LEU A 50 2.88 -14.55 -24.34
N ARG A 51 4.01 -15.00 -24.89
CA ARG A 51 4.28 -16.43 -25.15
C ARG A 51 4.29 -17.20 -23.84
N ARG A 52 4.81 -16.63 -22.77
CA ARG A 52 4.80 -17.24 -21.43
C ARG A 52 3.40 -17.27 -20.83
N LEU A 53 2.64 -16.17 -20.96
CA LEU A 53 1.25 -16.12 -20.55
C LEU A 53 0.45 -17.25 -21.24
N ILE A 54 0.70 -17.51 -22.54
CA ILE A 54 0.14 -18.66 -23.25
C ILE A 54 0.53 -19.98 -22.57
N THR A 55 1.81 -20.15 -22.22
CA THR A 55 2.29 -21.35 -21.54
C THR A 55 1.69 -21.50 -20.15
N TRP A 56 1.63 -20.43 -19.37
CA TRP A 56 1.11 -20.44 -17.99
C TRP A 56 -0.39 -20.65 -17.93
N THR A 57 -1.15 -19.99 -18.79
CA THR A 57 -2.61 -20.13 -18.81
C THR A 57 -3.07 -21.44 -19.49
N GLY A 58 -2.20 -22.03 -20.31
CA GLY A 58 -2.56 -23.17 -21.16
C GLY A 58 -3.60 -22.84 -22.23
N LEU A 59 -3.93 -21.56 -22.41
CA LEU A 59 -4.79 -21.07 -23.47
C LEU A 59 -4.01 -21.00 -24.79
N GLY A 60 -4.71 -21.13 -25.92
CA GLY A 60 -4.08 -20.91 -27.23
C GLY A 60 -3.67 -19.45 -27.44
N PRO A 61 -2.84 -19.16 -28.49
CA PRO A 61 -2.36 -17.80 -28.74
C PRO A 61 -3.48 -16.77 -28.92
N THR A 62 -4.49 -17.08 -29.72
CA THR A 62 -5.61 -16.15 -29.99
C THR A 62 -6.44 -15.84 -28.74
N PRO A 63 -6.90 -16.80 -27.94
CA PRO A 63 -7.54 -16.56 -26.66
C PRO A 63 -6.71 -15.69 -25.73
N THR A 64 -5.44 -15.98 -25.58
CA THR A 64 -4.54 -15.22 -24.70
C THR A 64 -4.41 -13.76 -25.14
N VAL A 65 -4.27 -13.50 -26.44
CA VAL A 65 -4.21 -12.13 -26.97
C VAL A 65 -5.50 -11.37 -26.72
N ILE A 66 -6.66 -11.99 -26.90
CA ILE A 66 -7.96 -11.36 -26.66
C ILE A 66 -8.07 -10.95 -25.18
N LEU A 67 -7.81 -11.88 -24.26
CA LEU A 67 -7.90 -11.59 -22.82
C LEU A 67 -6.84 -10.57 -22.35
N ALA A 68 -5.63 -10.65 -22.89
CA ALA A 68 -4.55 -9.75 -22.52
C ALA A 68 -4.77 -8.30 -22.98
N ARG A 69 -5.56 -8.09 -24.04
CA ARG A 69 -5.96 -6.77 -24.56
C ARG A 69 -7.30 -6.27 -24.03
N ALA A 70 -8.01 -7.08 -23.26
CA ALA A 70 -9.26 -6.66 -22.68
C ALA A 70 -9.06 -5.53 -21.68
N GLN A 71 -9.95 -4.54 -21.70
CA GLN A 71 -10.08 -3.61 -20.59
C GLN A 71 -10.69 -4.35 -19.41
N VAL A 72 -10.13 -4.15 -18.24
CA VAL A 72 -10.55 -4.87 -17.03
C VAL A 72 -10.92 -3.90 -15.93
N ALA A 73 -12.01 -4.19 -15.23
CA ALA A 73 -12.28 -3.54 -13.95
C ALA A 73 -12.64 -4.58 -12.89
N VAL A 74 -12.25 -4.29 -11.66
CA VAL A 74 -12.69 -5.01 -10.46
C VAL A 74 -13.61 -4.10 -9.67
N VAL A 75 -14.78 -4.59 -9.36
CA VAL A 75 -15.82 -3.86 -8.60
C VAL A 75 -16.08 -4.63 -7.32
N VAL A 76 -15.81 -4.01 -6.18
CA VAL A 76 -16.21 -4.54 -4.87
C VAL A 76 -17.49 -3.82 -4.46
N LEU A 77 -18.55 -4.57 -4.21
CA LEU A 77 -19.85 -4.03 -3.83
C LEU A 77 -20.00 -3.95 -2.31
N GLU A 78 -19.50 -4.98 -1.63
CA GLU A 78 -19.60 -5.10 -0.17
C GLU A 78 -18.41 -5.88 0.39
N LEU A 79 -18.02 -5.58 1.64
CA LEU A 79 -17.07 -6.34 2.42
C LEU A 79 -17.80 -6.91 3.63
N GLY A 80 -18.14 -8.19 3.58
CA GLY A 80 -18.62 -8.94 4.73
C GLY A 80 -17.46 -9.40 5.58
N ALA A 81 -17.53 -9.22 6.89
CA ALA A 81 -16.58 -9.79 7.84
C ALA A 81 -17.30 -10.87 8.66
N THR A 82 -16.73 -12.06 8.72
CA THR A 82 -17.20 -13.16 9.58
C THR A 82 -16.06 -13.60 10.48
N GLU A 83 -16.35 -13.67 11.77
CA GLU A 83 -15.44 -14.22 12.77
C GLU A 83 -15.71 -15.71 12.90
N LYS A 84 -14.66 -16.51 12.82
CA LYS A 84 -14.70 -17.94 13.09
C LYS A 84 -13.39 -18.37 13.72
N ASP A 85 -13.46 -19.03 14.89
CA ASP A 85 -12.31 -19.64 15.57
C ASP A 85 -11.11 -18.64 15.76
N GLU A 86 -11.39 -17.44 16.30
CA GLU A 86 -10.42 -16.35 16.53
C GLU A 86 -9.78 -15.80 15.23
N SER A 87 -10.26 -16.21 14.05
CA SER A 87 -9.82 -15.69 12.77
C SER A 87 -10.87 -14.80 12.12
N LEU A 88 -10.45 -13.60 11.66
CA LEU A 88 -11.28 -12.71 10.87
C LEU A 88 -11.22 -13.14 9.40
N THR A 89 -12.36 -13.56 8.86
CA THR A 89 -12.48 -13.84 7.42
C THR A 89 -13.23 -12.69 6.74
N ILE A 90 -12.56 -11.97 5.84
CA ILE A 90 -13.19 -10.97 4.99
C ILE A 90 -13.71 -11.65 3.74
N LYS A 91 -15.01 -11.53 3.48
CA LYS A 91 -15.66 -12.03 2.27
C LYS A 91 -16.13 -10.85 1.43
N PRO A 92 -15.39 -10.48 0.37
CA PRO A 92 -15.84 -9.44 -0.54
C PRO A 92 -17.00 -9.98 -1.40
N GLU A 93 -18.00 -9.14 -1.65
CA GLU A 93 -18.92 -9.31 -2.76
C GLU A 93 -18.35 -8.53 -3.94
N ALA A 94 -17.88 -9.23 -4.97
CA ALA A 94 -17.10 -8.60 -6.03
C ALA A 94 -17.38 -9.19 -7.42
N ALA A 95 -17.19 -8.36 -8.43
CA ALA A 95 -17.23 -8.74 -9.83
C ALA A 95 -16.01 -8.21 -10.58
N ILE A 96 -15.58 -8.95 -11.58
CA ILE A 96 -14.58 -8.58 -12.58
C ILE A 96 -15.33 -8.35 -13.89
N LEU A 97 -15.12 -7.18 -14.47
CA LEU A 97 -15.67 -6.76 -15.75
C LEU A 97 -14.55 -6.81 -16.78
N LEU A 98 -14.77 -7.48 -17.90
CA LEU A 98 -13.81 -7.54 -19.01
C LEU A 98 -14.51 -7.08 -20.29
N GLU A 99 -14.06 -5.96 -20.84
CA GLU A 99 -14.48 -5.51 -22.16
C GLU A 99 -13.47 -6.00 -23.20
N THR A 100 -13.88 -6.99 -23.99
CA THR A 100 -12.97 -7.71 -24.90
C THR A 100 -12.95 -7.13 -26.32
N HIS A 101 -13.86 -6.22 -26.65
CA HIS A 101 -14.05 -5.67 -28.00
C HIS A 101 -14.22 -6.77 -29.07
N THR A 102 -14.66 -7.95 -28.65
CA THR A 102 -14.82 -9.14 -29.50
C THR A 102 -16.26 -9.62 -29.41
N SER A 103 -16.82 -10.09 -30.52
CA SER A 103 -18.21 -10.60 -30.54
C SER A 103 -18.40 -11.77 -29.59
N GLU A 104 -19.56 -11.85 -28.96
CA GLU A 104 -19.95 -12.90 -28.01
C GLU A 104 -19.67 -14.32 -28.56
N ARG A 105 -19.99 -14.57 -29.82
CA ARG A 105 -19.75 -15.85 -30.46
C ARG A 105 -18.28 -16.30 -30.42
N ARG A 106 -17.35 -15.35 -30.51
CA ARG A 106 -15.91 -15.64 -30.46
C ARG A 106 -15.36 -15.71 -29.04
N ILE A 107 -15.86 -14.85 -28.15
CA ILE A 107 -15.32 -14.76 -26.80
C ILE A 107 -15.87 -15.84 -25.86
N ARG A 108 -17.12 -16.28 -26.04
CA ARG A 108 -17.77 -17.28 -25.19
C ARG A 108 -16.93 -18.54 -24.97
N PRO A 109 -16.48 -19.27 -25.99
CA PRO A 109 -15.68 -20.51 -25.79
C PRO A 109 -14.35 -20.21 -25.08
N VAL A 110 -13.76 -19.04 -25.32
CA VAL A 110 -12.50 -18.63 -24.70
C VAL A 110 -12.69 -18.42 -23.19
N VAL A 111 -13.72 -17.68 -22.82
CA VAL A 111 -14.03 -17.39 -21.41
C VAL A 111 -14.44 -18.67 -20.67
N GLU A 112 -15.28 -19.49 -21.26
CA GLU A 112 -15.71 -20.73 -20.64
C GLU A 112 -14.54 -21.70 -20.41
N ASP A 113 -13.59 -21.82 -21.35
CA ASP A 113 -12.40 -22.66 -21.17
C ASP A 113 -11.48 -22.07 -20.09
N ALA A 114 -11.24 -20.75 -20.10
CA ALA A 114 -10.42 -20.08 -19.09
C ALA A 114 -11.02 -20.24 -17.68
N LEU A 115 -12.32 -20.00 -17.53
CA LEU A 115 -12.99 -20.11 -16.23
C LEU A 115 -13.10 -21.57 -15.76
N ARG A 116 -13.29 -22.53 -16.65
CA ARG A 116 -13.27 -23.96 -16.30
C ARG A 116 -11.91 -24.36 -15.72
N ARG A 117 -10.80 -23.92 -16.34
CA ARG A 117 -9.44 -24.18 -15.84
C ARG A 117 -9.21 -23.50 -14.49
N PHE A 118 -9.63 -22.24 -14.37
CA PHE A 118 -9.51 -21.50 -13.12
C PHE A 118 -10.35 -22.16 -12.01
N ALA A 119 -11.60 -22.54 -12.28
CA ALA A 119 -12.47 -23.20 -11.32
C ALA A 119 -11.88 -24.54 -10.85
N ALA A 120 -11.27 -25.32 -11.74
CA ALA A 120 -10.62 -26.59 -11.38
C ALA A 120 -9.44 -26.40 -10.42
N ILE A 121 -8.75 -25.25 -10.47
CA ILE A 121 -7.64 -24.92 -9.57
C ILE A 121 -8.17 -24.29 -8.27
N ALA A 122 -9.11 -23.35 -8.38
CA ALA A 122 -9.58 -22.55 -7.25
C ALA A 122 -10.62 -23.25 -6.37
N ILE A 123 -11.41 -24.17 -6.95
CA ILE A 123 -12.53 -24.85 -6.29
C ILE A 123 -12.40 -26.35 -6.50
N GLN A 124 -11.92 -27.05 -5.48
CA GLN A 124 -11.80 -28.51 -5.54
C GLN A 124 -13.20 -29.15 -5.66
N GLY A 125 -13.39 -30.01 -6.68
CA GLY A 125 -14.67 -30.68 -6.93
C GLY A 125 -15.77 -29.76 -7.47
N ALA A 126 -15.40 -28.65 -8.14
CA ALA A 126 -16.36 -27.71 -8.72
C ALA A 126 -17.37 -28.40 -9.65
N THR A 127 -18.65 -28.13 -9.47
CA THR A 127 -19.74 -28.52 -10.34
C THR A 127 -20.19 -27.37 -11.21
N LEU A 128 -20.42 -27.65 -12.51
CA LEU A 128 -20.91 -26.66 -13.47
C LEU A 128 -22.43 -26.70 -13.55
N GLN A 129 -23.08 -25.55 -13.38
CA GLN A 129 -24.50 -25.36 -13.58
C GLN A 129 -24.73 -24.20 -14.56
N ARG A 130 -25.83 -24.22 -15.30
CA ARG A 130 -26.27 -23.15 -16.18
C ARG A 130 -27.74 -22.88 -15.94
N HIS A 131 -28.11 -21.62 -15.84
CA HIS A 131 -29.50 -21.22 -15.77
C HIS A 131 -29.68 -19.86 -16.44
N THR A 132 -30.90 -19.49 -16.75
CA THR A 132 -31.22 -18.25 -17.42
C THR A 132 -32.05 -17.36 -16.50
N VAL A 133 -31.63 -16.11 -16.34
CA VAL A 133 -32.37 -15.08 -15.60
C VAL A 133 -32.58 -13.89 -16.54
N SER A 134 -33.85 -13.51 -16.77
CA SER A 134 -34.21 -12.34 -17.62
C SER A 134 -33.46 -12.35 -18.96
N ASP A 135 -33.56 -13.47 -19.71
CA ASP A 135 -32.93 -13.69 -21.03
C ASP A 135 -31.39 -13.67 -21.04
N THR A 136 -30.75 -13.75 -19.88
CA THR A 136 -29.29 -13.85 -19.80
C THR A 136 -28.89 -15.16 -19.17
N GLU A 137 -27.96 -15.87 -19.82
CA GLU A 137 -27.39 -17.12 -19.31
C GLU A 137 -26.33 -16.83 -18.25
N PHE A 138 -26.48 -17.48 -17.10
CA PHE A 138 -25.49 -17.54 -16.02
C PHE A 138 -24.79 -18.89 -16.03
N ILE A 139 -23.49 -18.87 -15.95
CA ILE A 139 -22.60 -20.03 -15.89
C ILE A 139 -21.99 -20.04 -14.50
N VAL A 140 -22.30 -21.07 -13.70
CA VAL A 140 -21.95 -21.15 -12.29
C VAL A 140 -21.09 -22.37 -12.03
N TRP A 141 -19.90 -22.16 -11.46
CA TRP A 141 -19.06 -23.21 -10.88
C TRP A 141 -19.15 -23.11 -9.36
N SER A 142 -19.68 -24.14 -8.72
CA SER A 142 -19.89 -24.15 -7.26
C SER A 142 -19.08 -25.26 -6.62
N ALA A 143 -18.51 -24.97 -5.44
CA ALA A 143 -17.96 -25.98 -4.55
C ALA A 143 -19.06 -26.93 -4.05
N PRO A 144 -18.74 -28.18 -3.66
CA PRO A 144 -19.73 -29.12 -3.13
C PRO A 144 -20.50 -28.61 -1.91
N ASP A 145 -19.85 -27.75 -1.11
CA ASP A 145 -20.42 -27.11 0.08
C ASP A 145 -21.15 -25.79 -0.20
N HIS A 146 -21.22 -25.37 -1.45
CA HIS A 146 -21.78 -24.11 -1.93
C HIS A 146 -21.20 -22.82 -1.29
N ASN A 147 -20.13 -22.92 -0.50
CA ASN A 147 -19.52 -21.76 0.18
C ASN A 147 -18.64 -20.91 -0.77
N ARG A 148 -18.20 -21.48 -1.87
CA ARG A 148 -17.41 -20.80 -2.90
C ARG A 148 -18.03 -21.06 -4.26
N GLN A 149 -18.16 -20.00 -5.04
CA GLN A 149 -18.66 -20.09 -6.41
C GLN A 149 -17.97 -19.08 -7.31
N ILE A 150 -17.94 -19.37 -8.59
CA ILE A 150 -17.57 -18.46 -9.67
C ILE A 150 -18.79 -18.38 -10.56
N VAL A 151 -19.31 -17.20 -10.75
CA VAL A 151 -20.48 -16.92 -11.58
C VAL A 151 -20.05 -16.05 -12.74
N ALA A 152 -20.42 -16.42 -13.96
CA ALA A 152 -20.09 -15.63 -15.14
C ALA A 152 -21.31 -15.42 -16.02
N THR A 153 -21.34 -14.27 -16.69
CA THR A 153 -22.26 -14.01 -17.79
C THR A 153 -21.54 -13.27 -18.91
N ILE A 154 -22.03 -13.42 -20.12
CA ILE A 154 -21.50 -12.75 -21.31
C ILE A 154 -22.63 -12.02 -22.01
N SER A 155 -22.43 -10.73 -22.24
CA SER A 155 -23.40 -9.86 -22.91
C SER A 155 -22.67 -9.03 -23.99
N GLY A 156 -22.77 -9.46 -25.24
CA GLY A 156 -22.03 -8.88 -26.36
C GLY A 156 -20.52 -9.09 -26.24
N SER A 157 -19.75 -8.00 -26.07
CA SER A 157 -18.29 -8.03 -25.84
C SER A 157 -17.90 -7.96 -24.37
N LEU A 158 -18.86 -7.68 -23.49
CA LEU A 158 -18.67 -7.60 -22.06
C LEU A 158 -18.82 -8.97 -21.40
N VAL A 159 -17.82 -9.35 -20.63
CA VAL A 159 -17.82 -10.51 -19.74
C VAL A 159 -17.86 -10.02 -18.31
N ILE A 160 -18.78 -10.54 -17.51
CA ILE A 160 -18.91 -10.25 -16.09
C ILE A 160 -18.67 -11.54 -15.33
N VAL A 161 -17.69 -11.55 -14.42
CA VAL A 161 -17.37 -12.70 -13.57
C VAL A 161 -17.41 -12.24 -12.12
N GLY A 162 -18.19 -12.91 -11.29
CA GLY A 162 -18.30 -12.59 -9.86
C GLY A 162 -18.11 -13.81 -8.96
N ASN A 163 -17.99 -13.56 -7.68
CA ASN A 163 -17.93 -14.61 -6.66
C ASN A 163 -19.32 -14.97 -6.11
N ASN A 164 -20.37 -14.30 -6.59
CA ASN A 164 -21.77 -14.65 -6.35
C ASN A 164 -22.66 -14.08 -7.45
N GLU A 165 -23.90 -14.56 -7.56
CA GLU A 165 -24.86 -14.13 -8.60
C GLU A 165 -25.29 -12.68 -8.43
N ARG A 166 -25.43 -12.18 -7.20
CA ARG A 166 -25.84 -10.82 -6.91
C ARG A 166 -24.82 -9.81 -7.45
N ALA A 167 -23.52 -10.07 -7.30
CA ALA A 167 -22.48 -9.20 -7.84
C ALA A 167 -22.54 -9.11 -9.36
N VAL A 168 -22.70 -10.25 -10.04
CA VAL A 168 -22.85 -10.31 -11.50
C VAL A 168 -24.13 -9.62 -11.96
N GLN A 169 -25.26 -9.91 -11.31
CA GLN A 169 -26.56 -9.30 -11.64
C GLN A 169 -26.53 -7.77 -11.45
N THR A 170 -25.90 -7.29 -10.36
CA THR A 170 -25.77 -5.85 -10.10
C THR A 170 -25.04 -5.14 -11.25
N CYS A 171 -23.92 -5.67 -11.72
CA CYS A 171 -23.19 -5.09 -12.86
C CYS A 171 -23.96 -5.23 -14.19
N LEU A 172 -24.67 -6.32 -14.39
CA LEU A 172 -25.54 -6.54 -15.55
C LEU A 172 -26.70 -5.52 -15.59
N ASP A 173 -27.30 -5.22 -14.43
CA ASP A 173 -28.36 -4.21 -14.31
C ASP A 173 -27.85 -2.81 -14.66
N VAL A 174 -26.60 -2.49 -14.32
CA VAL A 174 -25.95 -1.23 -14.74
C VAL A 174 -25.78 -1.21 -16.26
N GLN A 175 -25.27 -2.29 -16.87
CA GLN A 175 -25.11 -2.39 -18.32
C GLN A 175 -26.45 -2.18 -19.06
N ARG A 176 -27.54 -2.68 -18.49
CA ARG A 176 -28.91 -2.54 -19.03
C ARG A 176 -29.56 -1.18 -18.74
N GLY A 177 -28.90 -0.29 -18.02
CA GLY A 177 -29.44 1.01 -17.62
C GLY A 177 -30.50 0.95 -16.52
N LEU A 178 -30.65 -0.20 -15.83
CA LEU A 178 -31.59 -0.39 -14.72
C LEU A 178 -31.05 0.17 -13.40
N ARG A 179 -29.75 0.40 -13.32
CA ARG A 179 -29.06 1.02 -12.18
C ARG A 179 -28.10 2.13 -12.64
N PRO A 180 -27.88 3.17 -11.83
CA PRO A 180 -26.92 4.22 -12.15
C PRO A 180 -25.49 3.68 -12.20
N ASN A 181 -24.72 4.16 -13.18
CA ASN A 181 -23.32 3.81 -13.34
C ASN A 181 -22.37 4.79 -12.65
N LEU A 182 -21.12 4.36 -12.47
CA LEU A 182 -20.06 5.13 -11.84
C LEU A 182 -19.48 6.22 -12.77
N GLN A 183 -19.63 6.10 -14.10
CA GLN A 183 -19.03 7.03 -15.07
C GLN A 183 -19.47 8.48 -14.86
N GLY A 184 -20.74 8.70 -14.49
CA GLY A 184 -21.29 10.02 -14.21
C GLY A 184 -20.93 10.61 -12.85
N HIS A 185 -20.17 9.90 -12.01
CA HIS A 185 -19.85 10.33 -10.65
C HIS A 185 -18.80 11.45 -10.66
N GLN A 186 -19.16 12.63 -10.15
CA GLN A 186 -18.30 13.81 -10.20
C GLN A 186 -16.95 13.60 -9.49
N GLU A 187 -16.94 12.97 -8.31
CA GLU A 187 -15.69 12.69 -7.57
C GLU A 187 -14.76 11.76 -8.37
N LEU A 188 -15.30 10.78 -9.10
CA LEU A 188 -14.50 9.91 -9.98
C LEU A 188 -13.81 10.72 -11.07
N GLN A 189 -14.54 11.63 -11.73
CA GLN A 189 -13.99 12.45 -12.82
C GLN A 189 -12.91 13.40 -12.31
N GLN A 190 -13.11 14.03 -11.16
CA GLN A 190 -12.10 14.86 -10.51
C GLN A 190 -10.86 14.05 -10.13
N MET A 191 -11.06 12.85 -9.55
CA MET A 191 -9.96 11.96 -9.16
C MET A 191 -9.15 11.49 -10.36
N ARG A 192 -9.82 11.11 -11.47
CA ARG A 192 -9.16 10.72 -12.73
C ARG A 192 -8.28 11.84 -13.28
N ALA A 193 -8.80 13.08 -13.29
CA ALA A 193 -8.05 14.24 -13.77
C ALA A 193 -6.82 14.52 -12.88
N THR A 194 -6.99 14.49 -11.55
CA THR A 194 -5.91 14.78 -10.60
C THR A 194 -4.80 13.73 -10.65
N LEU A 195 -5.16 12.45 -10.73
CA LEU A 195 -4.21 11.33 -10.76
C LEU A 195 -3.75 10.96 -12.19
N LYS A 196 -4.21 11.68 -13.22
CA LYS A 196 -3.89 11.42 -14.63
C LYS A 196 -4.18 9.98 -15.04
N ALA A 197 -5.37 9.49 -14.73
CA ALA A 197 -5.77 8.09 -14.92
C ALA A 197 -5.64 7.62 -16.37
N GLU A 198 -5.81 8.50 -17.35
CA GLU A 198 -5.70 8.17 -18.78
C GLU A 198 -4.27 7.79 -19.21
N GLU A 199 -3.26 8.26 -18.47
CA GLU A 199 -1.83 7.98 -18.71
C GLU A 199 -1.33 6.81 -17.86
N SER A 200 -2.18 6.25 -16.98
CA SER A 200 -1.80 5.22 -16.02
C SER A 200 -2.04 3.79 -16.54
N LEU A 201 -1.28 2.84 -16.03
CA LEU A 201 -1.47 1.39 -16.24
C LEU A 201 -2.73 0.89 -15.55
N ALA A 202 -2.98 1.39 -14.36
CA ALA A 202 -4.14 1.08 -13.56
C ALA A 202 -4.59 2.27 -12.73
N PHE A 203 -5.87 2.29 -12.39
CA PHE A 203 -6.50 3.34 -11.60
C PHE A 203 -7.48 2.72 -10.60
N GLY A 204 -7.56 3.30 -9.40
CA GLY A 204 -8.47 2.88 -8.34
C GLY A 204 -9.22 4.06 -7.73
N PHE A 205 -10.45 3.81 -7.28
CA PHE A 205 -11.31 4.83 -6.71
C PHE A 205 -12.22 4.26 -5.61
N VAL A 206 -12.35 5.05 -4.55
CA VAL A 206 -13.33 4.88 -3.48
C VAL A 206 -14.01 6.23 -3.27
N SER A 207 -15.34 6.27 -3.33
CA SER A 207 -16.09 7.51 -3.11
C SER A 207 -16.06 7.96 -1.65
N SER A 208 -16.31 9.25 -1.41
CA SER A 208 -16.41 9.80 -0.05
C SER A 208 -17.47 9.09 0.81
N ALA A 209 -18.58 8.69 0.21
CA ALA A 209 -19.64 7.94 0.88
C ALA A 209 -19.19 6.54 1.34
N ASN A 210 -18.19 5.97 0.68
CA ASN A 210 -17.73 4.60 0.91
C ASN A 210 -16.38 4.52 1.68
N SER A 211 -15.64 5.63 1.77
CA SER A 211 -14.34 5.65 2.47
C SER A 211 -14.43 5.20 3.94
N GLY A 212 -15.46 5.67 4.67
CA GLY A 212 -15.71 5.25 6.05
C GLY A 212 -16.05 3.75 6.17
N ARG A 213 -16.83 3.20 5.21
CA ARG A 213 -17.15 1.77 5.17
C ARG A 213 -15.92 0.90 4.91
N LEU A 214 -15.05 1.35 4.00
CA LEU A 214 -13.79 0.65 3.72
C LEU A 214 -12.87 0.66 4.92
N ILE A 215 -12.72 1.80 5.61
CA ILE A 215 -11.91 1.90 6.83
C ILE A 215 -12.47 1.03 7.94
N SER A 216 -13.80 1.00 8.13
CA SER A 216 -14.44 0.12 9.11
C SER A 216 -14.13 -1.35 8.86
N ALA A 217 -14.18 -1.78 7.60
CA ALA A 217 -13.87 -3.15 7.23
C ALA A 217 -12.37 -3.49 7.34
N ALA A 218 -11.48 -2.51 7.16
CA ALA A 218 -10.03 -2.68 7.24
C ALA A 218 -9.46 -2.48 8.66
N ALA A 219 -10.17 -1.78 9.54
CA ALA A 219 -9.69 -1.43 10.88
C ALA A 219 -9.20 -2.65 11.71
N PRO A 220 -9.91 -3.78 11.76
CA PRO A 220 -9.45 -4.96 12.48
C PRO A 220 -8.10 -5.51 12.00
N LEU A 221 -7.80 -5.35 10.70
CA LEU A 221 -6.54 -5.79 10.12
C LEU A 221 -5.34 -4.94 10.55
N VAL A 222 -5.59 -3.67 10.90
CA VAL A 222 -4.55 -2.70 11.27
C VAL A 222 -4.34 -2.67 12.78
N THR A 223 -5.43 -2.78 13.54
CA THR A 223 -5.38 -2.65 15.01
C THR A 223 -4.98 -3.95 15.73
N GLY A 224 -5.02 -5.10 15.03
CA GLY A 224 -4.77 -6.40 15.65
C GLY A 224 -5.77 -6.74 16.78
N THR A 225 -6.81 -5.91 16.94
CA THR A 225 -7.86 -6.14 17.93
C THR A 225 -8.74 -7.30 17.47
N ALA A 226 -9.06 -8.20 18.40
CA ALA A 226 -10.03 -9.25 18.12
C ALA A 226 -11.35 -8.62 17.63
N PRO A 227 -12.02 -9.23 16.63
CA PRO A 227 -13.24 -8.67 16.02
C PRO A 227 -14.41 -8.44 16.99
N GLY A 228 -14.29 -8.87 18.25
CA GLY A 228 -15.30 -8.68 19.30
C GLY A 228 -15.47 -7.24 19.79
N ASP A 229 -14.53 -6.33 19.51
CA ASP A 229 -14.63 -4.93 19.93
C ASP A 229 -15.21 -4.04 18.83
N LEU A 230 -16.34 -4.49 18.26
CA LEU A 230 -17.10 -3.80 17.20
C LEU A 230 -17.39 -2.31 17.48
N ARG A 231 -17.25 -1.86 18.72
CA ARG A 231 -17.45 -0.45 19.10
C ARG A 231 -16.26 0.42 18.68
N PHE A 232 -15.04 -0.09 18.83
CA PHE A 232 -13.82 0.63 18.51
C PHE A 232 -13.68 0.85 17.00
N ASP A 233 -13.91 -0.20 16.21
CA ASP A 233 -13.85 -0.15 14.75
C ASP A 233 -14.89 0.81 14.16
N ARG A 234 -16.10 0.82 14.72
CA ARG A 234 -17.16 1.76 14.33
C ARG A 234 -16.79 3.21 14.67
N LEU A 235 -16.12 3.46 15.79
CA LEU A 235 -15.67 4.80 16.17
C LEU A 235 -14.57 5.31 15.25
N ILE A 236 -13.59 4.47 14.88
CA ILE A 236 -12.56 4.81 13.90
C ILE A 236 -13.21 5.14 12.55
N ALA A 237 -14.12 4.30 12.07
CA ALA A 237 -14.80 4.50 10.81
C ALA A 237 -15.66 5.78 10.79
N ALA A 238 -16.42 6.01 11.86
CA ALA A 238 -17.24 7.21 12.00
C ALA A 238 -16.39 8.48 12.10
N GLY A 239 -15.22 8.39 12.76
CA GLY A 239 -14.24 9.47 12.80
C GLY A 239 -13.60 9.71 11.44
N ALA A 240 -13.12 8.65 10.80
CA ALA A 240 -12.48 8.74 9.50
C ALA A 240 -13.40 9.35 8.42
N SER A 241 -14.68 8.98 8.39
CA SER A 241 -15.66 9.53 7.44
C SER A 241 -15.90 11.03 7.58
N LYS A 242 -15.58 11.63 8.74
CA LYS A 242 -15.70 13.08 8.97
C LYS A 242 -14.50 13.87 8.48
N VAL A 243 -13.35 13.24 8.31
CA VAL A 243 -12.09 13.88 7.90
C VAL A 243 -11.64 13.47 6.51
N LEU A 244 -11.98 12.25 6.08
CA LEU A 244 -11.60 11.66 4.80
C LEU A 244 -12.79 11.71 3.83
N GLY A 245 -12.54 12.28 2.66
CA GLY A 245 -13.42 12.22 1.51
C GLY A 245 -13.13 10.99 0.63
N SER A 246 -13.06 11.18 -0.69
CA SER A 246 -12.72 10.12 -1.63
C SER A 246 -11.24 9.73 -1.56
N VAL A 247 -10.95 8.50 -1.98
CA VAL A 247 -9.58 7.98 -2.11
C VAL A 247 -9.35 7.55 -3.55
N GLY A 248 -8.23 7.95 -4.12
CA GLY A 248 -7.79 7.53 -5.44
C GLY A 248 -6.40 6.92 -5.44
N TRP A 249 -6.17 6.06 -6.40
CA TRP A 249 -4.88 5.46 -6.70
C TRP A 249 -4.66 5.41 -8.21
N SER A 250 -3.44 5.64 -8.66
CA SER A 250 -3.01 5.36 -10.02
C SER A 250 -1.61 4.75 -10.03
N SER A 251 -1.32 3.92 -11.01
CA SER A 251 -0.04 3.25 -11.16
C SER A 251 0.50 3.47 -12.57
N GLY A 252 1.78 3.79 -12.70
CA GLY A 252 2.42 4.05 -13.98
C GLY A 252 3.89 3.63 -13.99
N PRO A 253 4.51 3.48 -15.20
CA PRO A 253 5.92 3.15 -15.31
C PRO A 253 6.77 4.31 -14.78
N ALA A 254 7.86 3.97 -14.11
CA ALA A 254 8.88 4.90 -13.64
C ALA A 254 10.28 4.37 -13.96
N ASN A 255 11.32 5.20 -13.81
CA ASN A 255 12.70 4.82 -14.10
C ASN A 255 13.13 3.57 -13.31
N GLY A 256 13.21 2.41 -13.98
CA GLY A 256 13.62 1.14 -13.40
C GLY A 256 12.61 0.45 -12.48
N GLY A 257 11.39 0.98 -12.36
CA GLY A 257 10.33 0.44 -11.51
C GLY A 257 8.94 0.94 -11.89
N ILE A 258 8.04 0.94 -10.92
CA ILE A 258 6.66 1.41 -11.03
C ILE A 258 6.41 2.49 -9.98
N GLU A 259 5.73 3.56 -10.36
CA GLU A 259 5.26 4.61 -9.47
C GLU A 259 3.77 4.43 -9.19
N ASP A 260 3.42 4.35 -7.92
CA ASP A 260 2.05 4.42 -7.42
C ASP A 260 1.78 5.80 -6.81
N ARG A 261 0.69 6.41 -7.20
CA ARG A 261 0.21 7.69 -6.68
C ARG A 261 -1.10 7.48 -5.96
N TYR A 262 -1.20 8.02 -4.76
CA TYR A 262 -2.43 8.02 -3.97
C TYR A 262 -2.84 9.43 -3.65
N LEU A 263 -4.14 9.68 -3.70
CA LEU A 263 -4.75 10.91 -3.20
C LEU A 263 -5.82 10.54 -2.18
N PHE A 264 -5.59 10.97 -0.94
CA PHE A 264 -6.57 10.92 0.14
C PHE A 264 -7.18 12.30 0.26
N VAL A 265 -8.35 12.50 -0.33
CA VAL A 265 -9.06 13.79 -0.25
C VAL A 265 -9.47 14.02 1.19
N LEU A 266 -9.08 15.16 1.75
CA LEU A 266 -9.48 15.58 3.11
C LEU A 266 -10.59 16.63 3.01
N THR A 267 -11.33 16.81 4.11
CA THR A 267 -12.30 17.89 4.16
C THR A 267 -11.60 19.25 3.97
N PRO A 268 -12.19 20.19 3.19
CA PRO A 268 -11.55 21.48 2.90
C PRO A 268 -11.18 22.27 4.15
N ASN A 269 -11.99 22.15 5.21
CA ASN A 269 -11.73 22.79 6.50
C ASN A 269 -10.45 22.22 7.14
N LEU A 270 -10.23 20.90 7.07
CA LEU A 270 -9.02 20.28 7.62
C LEU A 270 -7.79 20.69 6.81
N VAL A 271 -7.85 20.63 5.47
CA VAL A 271 -6.74 21.06 4.61
C VAL A 271 -6.34 22.52 4.89
N SER A 272 -7.32 23.43 4.96
CA SER A 272 -7.04 24.84 5.23
C SER A 272 -6.39 25.10 6.59
N ARG A 273 -6.75 24.30 7.61
CA ARG A 273 -6.16 24.39 8.96
C ARG A 273 -4.76 23.80 9.03
N LEU A 274 -4.48 22.71 8.29
CA LEU A 274 -3.18 22.05 8.32
C LEU A 274 -2.13 22.76 7.45
N ARG A 275 -2.53 23.33 6.33
CA ARG A 275 -1.60 23.94 5.34
C ARG A 275 -0.61 24.95 5.91
N PRO A 276 -0.95 25.85 6.85
CA PRO A 276 0.02 26.79 7.42
C PRO A 276 1.17 26.14 8.18
N PHE A 277 0.97 24.91 8.67
CA PHE A 277 1.93 24.16 9.49
C PHE A 277 2.71 23.11 8.68
N PHE A 278 2.21 22.73 7.50
CA PHE A 278 2.90 21.85 6.56
C PHE A 278 3.85 22.68 5.68
N LYS A 279 4.86 23.27 6.31
CA LYS A 279 5.92 24.02 5.65
C LYS A 279 7.23 23.27 5.76
N ALA A 280 8.01 23.28 4.68
CA ALA A 280 9.35 22.72 4.67
C ALA A 280 10.30 23.59 5.50
N GLY A 281 10.94 22.99 6.49
CA GLY A 281 12.07 23.61 7.17
C GLY A 281 13.33 23.55 6.32
N GLN A 282 14.26 24.47 6.55
CA GLN A 282 15.63 24.33 6.07
C GLN A 282 16.29 23.23 6.89
N GLN A 283 16.38 22.03 6.33
CA GLN A 283 17.06 20.93 7.00
C GLN A 283 18.54 20.93 6.64
N ARG A 284 19.36 20.70 7.67
CA ARG A 284 20.77 20.35 7.51
C ARG A 284 20.85 18.85 7.36
N THR A 285 21.69 18.36 6.45
CA THR A 285 21.88 16.92 6.18
C THR A 285 22.50 16.14 7.35
N SER A 286 22.84 16.82 8.44
CA SER A 286 23.61 16.26 9.57
C SER A 286 22.93 15.10 10.30
N VAL A 287 21.61 14.95 10.21
CA VAL A 287 20.88 13.85 10.86
C VAL A 287 21.00 12.56 10.06
N LEU A 288 21.14 12.64 8.73
CA LEU A 288 21.39 11.48 7.89
C LEU A 288 22.82 10.93 8.05
N ASP A 289 23.77 11.75 8.49
CA ASP A 289 25.17 11.34 8.69
C ASP A 289 25.35 10.30 9.81
N VAL A 290 24.35 10.11 10.67
CA VAL A 290 24.37 9.10 11.74
C VAL A 290 23.56 7.84 11.39
N VAL A 291 23.00 7.77 10.18
CA VAL A 291 22.30 6.59 9.67
C VAL A 291 23.31 5.68 8.98
N PRO A 292 23.41 4.38 9.37
CA PRO A 292 24.25 3.42 8.66
C PRO A 292 23.87 3.26 7.19
N ASP A 293 24.85 2.87 6.36
CA ASP A 293 24.64 2.69 4.92
C ASP A 293 23.73 1.50 4.59
N ASP A 294 23.77 0.45 5.40
CA ASP A 294 22.98 -0.77 5.23
C ASP A 294 21.86 -0.82 6.26
N VAL A 295 20.73 -0.18 5.93
CA VAL A 295 19.54 -0.15 6.78
C VAL A 295 18.34 -0.74 6.04
N HIS A 296 17.46 -1.41 6.77
CA HIS A 296 16.22 -1.93 6.18
C HIS A 296 15.26 -0.80 5.77
N SER A 297 15.14 0.25 6.58
CA SER A 297 14.32 1.42 6.22
C SER A 297 14.73 2.69 6.94
N VAL A 298 14.52 3.82 6.27
CA VAL A 298 14.69 5.17 6.82
C VAL A 298 13.46 5.99 6.51
N THR A 299 12.90 6.66 7.52
CA THR A 299 11.81 7.63 7.35
C THR A 299 12.26 9.00 7.82
N VAL A 300 12.14 9.99 6.97
CA VAL A 300 12.44 11.40 7.24
C VAL A 300 11.15 12.18 7.42
N TYR A 301 11.04 12.90 8.52
CA TYR A 301 9.95 13.81 8.83
C TYR A 301 10.44 15.25 8.63
N LYS A 302 9.90 15.93 7.62
CA LYS A 302 10.36 17.24 7.18
C LYS A 302 9.31 18.32 7.44
N PHE A 303 9.41 18.96 8.59
CA PHE A 303 8.53 20.05 9.02
C PHE A 303 9.35 21.20 9.58
N GLU A 304 8.97 22.45 9.29
CA GLU A 304 9.61 23.64 9.85
C GLU A 304 9.56 23.65 11.38
N ASP A 305 8.42 23.28 11.94
CA ASP A 305 8.19 23.11 13.37
C ASP A 305 7.40 21.82 13.64
N PRO A 306 8.05 20.72 14.03
CA PRO A 306 7.39 19.45 14.32
C PRO A 306 6.34 19.55 15.42
N PHE A 307 6.58 20.37 16.46
CA PHE A 307 5.63 20.58 17.54
C PHE A 307 4.37 21.32 17.06
N ALA A 308 4.54 22.42 16.32
CA ALA A 308 3.40 23.16 15.77
C ALA A 308 2.59 22.30 14.79
N THR A 309 3.26 21.49 13.93
CA THR A 309 2.61 20.56 13.02
C THR A 309 1.82 19.48 13.78
N TRP A 310 2.41 18.90 14.83
CA TRP A 310 1.76 17.93 15.70
C TRP A 310 0.49 18.50 16.33
N GLN A 311 0.57 19.72 16.92
CA GLN A 311 -0.57 20.41 17.51
C GLN A 311 -1.66 20.73 16.49
N ALA A 312 -1.26 21.14 15.28
CA ALA A 312 -2.19 21.42 14.20
C ALA A 312 -2.96 20.16 13.75
N VAL A 313 -2.28 19.01 13.64
CA VAL A 313 -2.91 17.74 13.32
C VAL A 313 -3.87 17.31 14.43
N GLN A 314 -3.44 17.35 15.70
CA GLN A 314 -4.30 17.02 16.83
C GLN A 314 -5.55 17.89 16.86
N THR A 315 -5.38 19.21 16.82
CA THR A 315 -6.49 20.16 16.90
C THR A 315 -7.36 20.12 15.66
N GLY A 316 -6.74 20.07 14.47
CA GLY A 316 -7.45 20.05 13.19
C GLY A 316 -8.37 18.86 13.07
N VAL A 317 -7.89 17.66 13.43
CA VAL A 317 -8.68 16.42 13.40
C VAL A 317 -9.71 16.41 14.54
N SER A 318 -9.31 16.74 15.77
CA SER A 318 -10.20 16.72 16.94
C SER A 318 -11.42 17.63 16.80
N THR A 319 -11.29 18.76 16.08
CA THR A 319 -12.43 19.66 15.83
C THR A 319 -13.48 19.09 14.87
N GLN A 320 -13.14 18.04 14.15
CA GLN A 320 -14.05 17.33 13.23
C GLN A 320 -14.68 16.10 13.89
N LEU A 321 -14.08 15.60 14.96
CA LEU A 321 -14.48 14.37 15.63
C LEU A 321 -15.38 14.66 16.84
N ASP A 322 -16.17 13.66 17.23
CA ASP A 322 -16.83 13.65 18.55
C ASP A 322 -15.80 13.30 19.64
N THR A 323 -16.21 13.44 20.90
CA THR A 323 -15.33 13.26 22.07
C THR A 323 -14.68 11.88 22.11
N LEU A 324 -15.42 10.80 21.81
CA LEU A 324 -14.89 9.44 21.87
C LEU A 324 -13.90 9.19 20.75
N SER A 325 -14.24 9.55 19.51
CA SER A 325 -13.35 9.43 18.37
C SER A 325 -12.07 10.27 18.55
N THR A 326 -12.15 11.42 19.20
CA THR A 326 -10.98 12.26 19.56
C THR A 326 -10.06 11.56 20.55
N ILE A 327 -10.61 10.89 21.59
CA ILE A 327 -9.80 10.13 22.55
C ILE A 327 -9.06 9.00 21.85
N VAL A 328 -9.76 8.23 21.02
CA VAL A 328 -9.16 7.13 20.25
C VAL A 328 -8.05 7.65 19.33
N PHE A 329 -8.32 8.67 18.54
CA PHE A 329 -7.34 9.28 17.64
C PHE A 329 -6.09 9.76 18.38
N THR A 330 -6.28 10.46 19.50
CA THR A 330 -5.16 10.96 20.32
C THR A 330 -4.35 9.80 20.92
N SER A 331 -5.00 8.71 21.33
CA SER A 331 -4.32 7.53 21.86
C SER A 331 -3.47 6.83 20.79
N VAL A 332 -3.99 6.68 19.57
CA VAL A 332 -3.25 6.10 18.43
C VAL A 332 -2.03 6.96 18.09
N LEU A 333 -2.19 8.29 18.03
CA LEU A 333 -1.07 9.19 17.76
C LEU A 333 0.02 9.09 18.85
N LYS A 334 -0.37 9.04 20.13
CA LYS A 334 0.58 8.90 21.23
C LYS A 334 1.31 7.57 21.23
N ALA A 335 0.62 6.48 20.90
CA ALA A 335 1.19 5.14 20.86
C ALA A 335 2.42 5.05 19.93
N GLY A 336 2.44 5.82 18.83
CA GLY A 336 3.58 5.89 17.93
C GLY A 336 4.87 6.40 18.59
N LEU A 337 4.80 7.35 19.53
CA LEU A 337 5.96 7.87 20.27
C LEU A 337 6.22 7.11 21.57
N ASN A 338 5.21 6.52 22.17
CA ASN A 338 5.38 5.67 23.35
C ASN A 338 6.30 4.47 23.08
N SER A 339 6.32 3.95 21.85
CA SER A 339 7.24 2.86 21.45
C SER A 339 8.73 3.21 21.61
N TYR A 340 9.04 4.50 21.72
CA TYR A 340 10.39 5.02 21.99
C TYR A 340 10.61 5.41 23.46
N GLY A 341 9.68 5.12 24.37
CA GLY A 341 9.73 5.58 25.76
C GLY A 341 9.43 7.08 25.94
N ILE A 342 8.73 7.68 24.98
CA ILE A 342 8.33 9.09 25.02
C ILE A 342 6.90 9.20 25.50
N GLU A 343 6.72 9.33 26.83
CA GLU A 343 5.40 9.43 27.46
C GLU A 343 4.69 10.76 27.13
N ASP A 344 5.45 11.86 27.02
CA ASP A 344 4.95 13.19 26.69
C ASP A 344 5.45 13.70 25.34
N PRO A 345 4.72 13.37 24.24
CA PRO A 345 5.04 13.85 22.90
C PRO A 345 5.17 15.37 22.80
N ASN A 346 4.38 16.13 23.56
CA ASN A 346 4.36 17.58 23.48
C ASN A 346 5.65 18.18 24.02
N ASN A 347 6.11 17.73 25.18
CA ASN A 347 7.36 18.18 25.76
C ASN A 347 8.56 17.70 24.92
N PHE A 348 8.54 16.47 24.44
CA PHE A 348 9.57 15.97 23.54
C PHE A 348 9.71 16.83 22.28
N LEU A 349 8.62 17.05 21.54
CA LEU A 349 8.64 17.78 20.27
C LEU A 349 9.00 19.26 20.41
N ARG A 350 8.87 19.86 21.60
CA ARG A 350 9.37 21.21 21.89
C ARG A 350 10.88 21.29 22.03
N THR A 351 11.51 20.20 22.47
CA THR A 351 12.94 20.14 22.76
C THR A 351 13.79 19.66 21.58
N VAL A 352 13.16 19.05 20.58
CA VAL A 352 13.82 18.63 19.34
C VAL A 352 13.69 19.70 18.25
N GLY A 353 14.62 19.68 17.30
CA GLY A 353 14.62 20.55 16.13
C GLY A 353 13.75 20.02 14.99
N PRO A 354 13.82 20.65 13.81
CA PRO A 354 13.01 20.31 12.66
C PRO A 354 13.41 18.99 11.98
N GLU A 355 14.56 18.44 12.33
CA GLU A 355 15.13 17.25 11.72
C GLU A 355 14.80 16.05 12.59
N LEU A 356 13.87 15.22 12.11
CA LEU A 356 13.48 13.96 12.74
C LEU A 356 13.57 12.84 11.72
N ILE A 357 14.18 11.72 12.12
CA ILE A 357 14.31 10.52 11.31
C ILE A 357 13.97 9.31 12.18
N THR A 358 13.35 8.30 11.60
CA THR A 358 13.32 6.96 12.19
C THR A 358 14.03 6.01 11.25
N THR A 359 14.89 5.15 11.79
CA THR A 359 15.58 4.12 11.00
C THR A 359 15.39 2.76 11.62
N ARG A 360 15.17 1.76 10.78
CA ARG A 360 15.12 0.35 11.13
C ARG A 360 16.32 -0.31 10.52
N LEU A 361 17.25 -0.78 11.35
CA LEU A 361 18.53 -1.30 10.88
C LEU A 361 18.39 -2.66 10.21
N ARG A 362 17.56 -3.55 10.78
CA ARG A 362 17.36 -4.90 10.26
C ARG A 362 15.88 -5.18 10.06
N ARG A 363 15.59 -6.09 9.17
CA ARG A 363 14.23 -6.52 8.88
C ARG A 363 13.53 -7.11 10.11
N GLU A 364 14.25 -7.89 10.90
CA GLU A 364 13.76 -8.58 12.10
C GLU A 364 13.64 -7.66 13.31
N SER A 365 14.18 -6.43 13.24
CA SER A 365 14.05 -5.47 14.34
C SER A 365 12.58 -5.07 14.52
N GLU A 366 12.02 -5.35 15.67
CA GLU A 366 10.64 -4.95 16.02
C GLU A 366 10.53 -3.44 16.21
N ARG A 367 11.63 -2.78 16.63
CA ARG A 367 11.68 -1.35 16.94
C ARG A 367 12.67 -0.64 16.04
N SER A 368 12.40 0.63 15.78
CA SER A 368 13.29 1.54 15.04
C SER A 368 14.08 2.42 16.00
N VAL A 369 15.17 3.01 15.51
CA VAL A 369 15.88 4.09 16.18
C VAL A 369 15.28 5.43 15.73
N LEU A 370 14.86 6.26 16.66
CA LEU A 370 14.48 7.65 16.44
C LEU A 370 15.71 8.53 16.56
N ILE A 371 15.97 9.36 15.56
CA ILE A 371 17.08 10.31 15.51
C ILE A 371 16.50 11.69 15.34
N GLY A 372 16.91 12.64 16.18
CA GLY A 372 16.42 14.02 16.11
C GLY A 372 17.52 15.03 16.39
N SER A 373 17.49 16.16 15.66
CA SER A 373 18.31 17.32 16.05
C SER A 373 17.84 17.88 17.39
N VAL A 374 18.77 18.30 18.23
CA VAL A 374 18.47 18.79 19.58
C VAL A 374 18.39 20.32 19.58
N ARG A 375 17.26 20.87 20.01
CA ARG A 375 17.06 22.32 20.21
C ARG A 375 17.45 22.76 21.62
N ASP A 376 17.06 21.95 22.62
CA ASP A 376 17.37 22.16 24.04
C ASP A 376 17.74 20.82 24.69
N GLU A 377 19.04 20.56 24.80
CA GLU A 377 19.57 19.33 25.38
C GLU A 377 19.21 19.14 26.85
N ALA A 378 19.24 20.23 27.63
CA ALA A 378 18.97 20.13 29.06
C ALA A 378 17.52 19.75 29.33
N ALA A 379 16.58 20.40 28.63
CA ALA A 379 15.17 20.10 28.72
C ALA A 379 14.87 18.70 28.17
N LEU A 380 15.52 18.27 27.06
CA LEU A 380 15.35 16.94 26.49
C LEU A 380 15.84 15.83 27.42
N ARG A 381 16.99 16.04 28.07
CA ARG A 381 17.49 15.10 29.11
C ARG A 381 16.50 14.99 30.28
N GLN A 382 15.90 16.08 30.68
CA GLN A 382 14.87 16.06 31.73
C GLN A 382 13.62 15.28 31.30
N VAL A 383 13.19 15.42 30.03
CA VAL A 383 12.05 14.67 29.47
C VAL A 383 12.33 13.18 29.45
N LEU A 384 13.55 12.75 29.02
CA LEU A 384 13.90 11.34 28.87
C LEU A 384 14.31 10.64 30.18
N PHE A 385 14.98 11.35 31.09
CA PHE A 385 15.58 10.74 32.28
C PHE A 385 15.03 11.28 33.61
N GLY A 386 14.08 12.22 33.56
CA GLY A 386 13.56 12.86 34.76
C GLY A 386 14.62 13.72 35.47
N GLN A 387 14.46 13.90 36.79
CA GLN A 387 15.39 14.70 37.60
C GLN A 387 16.72 13.98 37.94
N SER A 388 16.97 12.80 37.41
CA SER A 388 18.22 12.06 37.64
C SER A 388 19.41 12.71 36.91
N THR A 389 19.83 13.87 37.38
CA THR A 389 20.80 14.76 36.71
C THR A 389 22.27 14.31 36.79
N GLY A 390 22.54 13.07 37.14
CA GLY A 390 23.89 12.50 37.30
C GLY A 390 24.43 11.73 36.11
N GLY A 391 23.83 11.81 34.91
CA GLY A 391 24.28 11.09 33.74
C GLY A 391 25.69 11.48 33.29
N PRO A 392 26.51 10.52 32.77
CA PRO A 392 27.86 10.76 32.33
C PRO A 392 27.91 11.87 31.28
N LYS A 393 28.76 12.86 31.52
CA LYS A 393 29.10 13.94 30.59
C LYS A 393 30.16 13.44 29.64
N GLY A 394 29.77 12.93 28.48
CA GLY A 394 30.68 12.51 27.42
C GLY A 394 29.97 12.33 26.10
N PRO A 395 30.64 12.52 24.96
CA PRO A 395 30.03 12.25 23.65
C PRO A 395 29.78 10.75 23.48
N ALA A 396 28.63 10.41 22.89
CA ALA A 396 28.24 9.05 22.49
C ALA A 396 28.06 8.01 23.62
N VAL A 397 27.69 8.44 24.83
CA VAL A 397 27.35 7.52 25.92
C VAL A 397 25.89 7.09 25.78
N VAL A 398 25.66 5.76 25.69
CA VAL A 398 24.32 5.16 25.66
C VAL A 398 23.79 5.03 27.10
N MET A 399 22.60 5.54 27.37
CA MET A 399 21.95 5.50 28.68
C MET A 399 20.54 4.91 28.55
N GLY A 400 20.21 3.93 29.37
CA GLY A 400 18.84 3.41 29.46
C GLY A 400 17.85 4.47 29.93
N ILE A 401 16.67 4.52 29.31
CA ILE A 401 15.56 5.36 29.75
C ILE A 401 14.89 4.66 30.93
N PRO A 402 14.71 5.32 32.10
CA PRO A 402 14.16 4.67 33.27
C PRO A 402 12.75 4.12 33.05
N GLY A 403 12.55 2.84 33.36
CA GLY A 403 11.27 2.17 33.18
C GLY A 403 10.97 1.65 31.77
N GLU A 404 11.86 1.90 30.81
CA GLU A 404 11.70 1.53 29.41
C GLU A 404 12.77 0.54 28.94
N GLU A 405 12.46 -0.25 27.89
CA GLU A 405 13.43 -1.13 27.21
C GLU A 405 14.29 -0.37 26.18
N THR A 406 14.17 0.93 26.13
CA THR A 406 14.89 1.81 25.21
C THR A 406 16.00 2.56 25.92
N ALA A 407 16.99 2.97 25.14
CA ALA A 407 18.08 3.82 25.59
C ALA A 407 18.16 5.09 24.74
N ALA A 408 18.90 6.06 25.20
CA ALA A 408 19.19 7.27 24.44
C ALA A 408 20.68 7.60 24.46
N SER A 409 21.14 8.27 23.40
CA SER A 409 22.49 8.82 23.27
C SER A 409 22.45 10.19 22.63
N PHE A 410 23.40 11.06 23.03
CA PHE A 410 23.55 12.40 22.48
C PHE A 410 24.90 12.50 21.76
N VAL A 411 24.86 12.83 20.47
CA VAL A 411 26.06 12.92 19.63
C VAL A 411 25.92 14.03 18.59
N ASN A 412 26.92 14.88 18.46
CA ASN A 412 27.00 15.94 17.45
C ASN A 412 25.74 16.83 17.34
N GLY A 413 25.08 17.14 18.47
CA GLY A 413 23.86 17.94 18.50
C GLY A 413 22.60 17.16 18.11
N ASN A 414 22.66 15.84 17.99
CA ASN A 414 21.54 14.95 17.75
C ASN A 414 21.27 14.06 18.98
N VAL A 415 20.03 13.64 19.14
CA VAL A 415 19.60 12.58 20.05
C VAL A 415 19.25 11.34 19.26
N LEU A 416 19.70 10.18 19.70
CA LEU A 416 19.32 8.87 19.21
C LEU A 416 18.54 8.14 20.31
N ILE A 417 17.37 7.58 20.00
CA ILE A 417 16.51 6.87 20.97
C ILE A 417 16.08 5.54 20.35
N GLY A 418 16.30 4.43 21.03
CA GLY A 418 15.93 3.10 20.54
C GLY A 418 16.54 1.97 21.32
N PRO A 419 16.53 0.72 20.80
CA PRO A 419 17.21 -0.42 21.41
C PRO A 419 18.71 -0.16 21.51
N GLU A 420 19.30 -0.49 22.67
CA GLU A 420 20.73 -0.22 22.92
C GLU A 420 21.68 -0.84 21.87
N PRO A 421 21.49 -2.08 21.37
CA PRO A 421 22.34 -2.66 20.33
C PRO A 421 22.32 -1.84 19.03
N ASP A 422 21.12 -1.37 18.63
CA ASP A 422 20.95 -0.61 17.40
C ASP A 422 21.55 0.79 17.51
N LEU A 423 21.44 1.42 18.71
CA LEU A 423 22.14 2.69 18.98
C LEU A 423 23.66 2.56 18.85
N ARG A 424 24.24 1.47 19.37
CA ARG A 424 25.67 1.21 19.26
C ARG A 424 26.12 1.05 17.82
N THR A 425 25.31 0.41 16.97
CA THR A 425 25.55 0.30 15.53
C THR A 425 25.56 1.68 14.87
N CYS A 426 24.52 2.49 15.09
CA CYS A 426 24.45 3.87 14.57
C CYS A 426 25.66 4.72 15.01
N LEU A 427 26.12 4.58 16.26
CA LEU A 427 27.24 5.34 16.77
C LEU A 427 28.61 4.87 16.23
N SER A 428 28.77 3.58 15.94
CA SER A 428 30.02 3.03 15.40
C SER A 428 30.21 3.34 13.92
N GLU A 429 29.16 3.38 13.15
CA GLU A 429 29.17 3.60 11.71
C GLU A 429 29.08 5.07 11.30
N ALA A 430 28.58 5.94 12.19
CA ALA A 430 28.49 7.39 11.98
C ALA A 430 29.83 8.08 11.60
N GLN A 431 30.95 7.39 11.77
CA GLN A 431 32.28 7.91 11.43
C GLN A 431 32.70 7.67 9.96
N ASN A 432 31.94 6.84 9.21
CA ASN A 432 32.34 6.37 7.87
C ASN A 432 31.30 6.65 6.77
N ALA A 433 30.22 7.35 7.05
CA ALA A 433 29.05 7.40 6.16
C ALA A 433 29.25 8.26 4.91
N ALA A 434 29.49 7.58 3.79
CA ALA A 434 29.07 8.09 2.49
C ALA A 434 27.69 7.47 2.19
N LEU A 435 26.63 8.25 2.23
CA LEU A 435 25.28 7.80 1.85
C LEU A 435 25.32 7.06 0.51
N GLN A 436 24.88 5.79 0.51
CA GLN A 436 24.81 5.00 -0.72
C GLN A 436 23.91 5.67 -1.77
N SER A 437 24.20 5.39 -3.04
CA SER A 437 23.54 6.00 -4.18
C SER A 437 22.01 5.87 -4.14
N ASP A 438 21.47 4.88 -3.45
CA ASP A 438 20.03 4.58 -3.40
C ASP A 438 19.27 5.47 -2.42
N LEU A 439 19.93 5.97 -1.38
CA LEU A 439 19.38 6.97 -0.48
C LEU A 439 19.43 8.41 -1.07
N LYS A 440 20.03 8.60 -2.25
CA LYS A 440 20.10 9.93 -2.90
C LYS A 440 18.74 10.56 -3.13
N ARG A 441 17.72 9.77 -3.45
CA ARG A 441 16.35 10.30 -3.64
C ARG A 441 15.74 10.80 -2.33
N LEU A 442 16.08 10.15 -1.22
CA LEU A 442 15.69 10.62 0.10
C LEU A 442 16.43 11.93 0.45
N ASP A 443 17.72 12.00 0.12
CA ASP A 443 18.54 13.20 0.27
C ASP A 443 18.03 14.35 -0.64
N GLU A 444 17.63 14.06 -1.88
CA GLU A 444 16.98 15.02 -2.76
C GLU A 444 15.68 15.58 -2.16
N PHE A 445 14.83 14.70 -1.56
CA PHE A 445 13.63 15.15 -0.84
C PHE A 445 13.99 16.02 0.36
N VAL A 446 15.02 15.66 1.13
CA VAL A 446 15.49 16.44 2.27
C VAL A 446 15.97 17.83 1.83
N ARG A 447 16.69 17.93 0.71
CA ARG A 447 17.22 19.18 0.18
C ARG A 447 16.18 20.06 -0.52
N ASP A 448 15.11 19.47 -1.04
CA ASP A 448 14.03 20.24 -1.67
C ASP A 448 13.31 21.13 -0.64
N SER A 449 13.61 22.43 -0.67
CA SER A 449 13.01 23.40 0.27
C SER A 449 11.51 23.66 0.04
N SER A 450 10.93 23.15 -1.05
CA SER A 450 9.54 23.42 -1.40
C SER A 450 8.55 22.42 -0.79
N SER A 451 8.99 21.21 -0.41
CA SER A 451 8.11 20.12 0.02
C SER A 451 8.24 19.84 1.52
N ALA A 452 7.14 19.99 2.27
CA ALA A 452 7.00 19.48 3.64
C ALA A 452 6.27 18.13 3.60
N GLY A 453 6.62 17.25 4.52
CA GLY A 453 5.95 15.94 4.60
C GLY A 453 6.83 14.85 5.19
N VAL A 454 6.57 13.64 4.76
CA VAL A 454 7.27 12.43 5.20
C VAL A 454 7.78 11.68 3.99
N ALA A 455 9.06 11.29 4.01
CA ALA A 455 9.63 10.41 2.99
C ALA A 455 10.21 9.17 3.65
N THR A 456 9.97 8.00 3.06
CA THR A 456 10.47 6.71 3.55
C THR A 456 11.18 5.98 2.42
N ALA A 457 12.40 5.53 2.67
CA ALA A 457 13.09 4.54 1.85
C ALA A 457 13.05 3.20 2.57
N THR A 458 12.67 2.12 1.89
CA THR A 458 12.55 0.78 2.46
C THR A 458 13.04 -0.26 1.46
N GLN A 459 13.81 -1.24 1.90
CA GLN A 459 14.13 -2.41 1.10
C GLN A 459 12.83 -3.16 0.75
N ASP A 460 12.63 -3.50 -0.53
CA ASP A 460 11.37 -4.05 -1.05
C ASP A 460 11.42 -5.58 -1.24
N ASP A 461 12.29 -6.24 -0.49
CA ASP A 461 12.68 -7.64 -0.64
C ASP A 461 11.49 -8.59 -0.60
N ASP A 462 10.61 -8.43 0.38
CA ASP A 462 9.45 -9.29 0.55
C ASP A 462 8.49 -9.23 -0.62
N ARG A 463 8.24 -8.03 -1.13
CA ARG A 463 7.34 -7.83 -2.25
C ARG A 463 7.90 -8.46 -3.51
N VAL A 464 9.21 -8.27 -3.74
CA VAL A 464 9.91 -8.86 -4.89
C VAL A 464 9.93 -10.38 -4.78
N LEU A 465 10.29 -10.93 -3.62
CA LEU A 465 10.29 -12.38 -3.37
C LEU A 465 8.91 -12.99 -3.58
N ASN A 466 7.89 -12.44 -2.94
CA ASN A 466 6.52 -12.95 -3.04
C ASN A 466 6.00 -12.90 -4.48
N PHE A 467 6.34 -11.86 -5.24
CA PHE A 467 6.00 -11.74 -6.65
C PHE A 467 6.65 -12.86 -7.48
N PHE A 468 7.96 -13.08 -7.32
CA PHE A 468 8.66 -14.13 -8.06
C PHE A 468 8.26 -15.54 -7.63
N GLU A 469 7.96 -15.75 -6.36
CA GLU A 469 7.42 -17.03 -5.89
C GLU A 469 6.04 -17.31 -6.48
N ALA A 470 5.16 -16.32 -6.58
CA ALA A 470 3.86 -16.47 -7.24
C ALA A 470 4.05 -16.88 -8.71
N LEU A 471 4.94 -16.19 -9.44
CA LEU A 471 5.27 -16.55 -10.83
C LEU A 471 5.87 -17.94 -10.96
N ARG A 472 6.75 -18.36 -10.06
CA ARG A 472 7.36 -19.69 -10.06
C ARG A 472 6.31 -20.79 -9.88
N ARG A 473 5.35 -20.57 -8.97
CA ARG A 473 4.22 -21.50 -8.78
C ARG A 473 3.38 -21.64 -10.05
N MET A 474 3.11 -20.52 -10.73
CA MET A 474 2.40 -20.53 -12.01
C MET A 474 3.16 -21.32 -13.09
N ASN A 475 4.50 -21.29 -13.07
CA ASN A 475 5.35 -21.95 -14.06
C ASN A 475 5.61 -23.43 -13.75
N GLY A 476 5.16 -23.95 -12.60
CA GLY A 476 5.38 -25.35 -12.20
C GLY A 476 6.84 -25.72 -11.92
N SER A 477 7.76 -24.75 -11.89
CA SER A 477 9.18 -24.98 -11.63
C SER A 477 9.45 -25.14 -10.13
N GLY A 478 9.66 -26.39 -9.69
CA GLY A 478 9.79 -26.78 -8.29
C GLY A 478 11.20 -26.65 -7.66
N THR A 479 12.23 -26.25 -8.39
CA THR A 479 13.59 -26.15 -7.83
C THR A 479 13.72 -24.87 -6.98
N PRO A 480 14.08 -24.98 -5.69
CA PRO A 480 14.38 -23.82 -4.88
C PRO A 480 15.56 -23.05 -5.50
N ALA A 481 15.44 -21.73 -5.58
CA ALA A 481 16.61 -20.89 -5.87
C ALA A 481 17.65 -21.06 -4.74
N ASP A 482 18.93 -20.96 -5.08
CA ASP A 482 20.01 -20.89 -4.09
C ASP A 482 19.74 -19.67 -3.18
N ALA A 483 19.49 -19.93 -1.88
CA ALA A 483 19.11 -18.90 -0.92
C ALA A 483 20.16 -17.80 -0.80
N GLU A 484 21.46 -18.15 -0.88
CA GLU A 484 22.55 -17.19 -0.79
C GLU A 484 22.64 -16.31 -2.05
N GLN A 485 22.40 -16.89 -3.24
CA GLN A 485 22.35 -16.14 -4.49
C GLN A 485 21.14 -15.20 -4.53
N LEU A 486 20.03 -15.65 -3.96
CA LEU A 486 18.80 -14.86 -3.85
C LEU A 486 19.00 -13.66 -2.93
N SER A 487 19.56 -13.87 -1.71
CA SER A 487 19.86 -12.80 -0.76
C SER A 487 20.76 -11.73 -1.39
N ARG A 488 21.90 -12.12 -1.96
CA ARG A 488 22.82 -11.17 -2.61
C ARG A 488 22.17 -10.32 -3.72
N LYS A 489 21.21 -10.88 -4.43
CA LYS A 489 20.46 -10.13 -5.45
C LYS A 489 19.43 -9.19 -4.87
N LEU A 490 18.80 -9.57 -3.75
CA LEU A 490 17.88 -8.67 -3.05
C LEU A 490 18.61 -7.44 -2.52
N ASP A 491 19.79 -7.64 -1.92
CA ASP A 491 20.64 -6.55 -1.40
C ASP A 491 21.08 -5.56 -2.52
N SER A 492 21.05 -5.99 -3.79
CA SER A 492 21.38 -5.13 -4.94
C SER A 492 20.19 -4.35 -5.51
N LEU A 493 18.98 -4.58 -5.01
CA LEU A 493 17.79 -3.85 -5.48
C LEU A 493 17.74 -2.43 -4.93
N PRO A 494 17.25 -1.46 -5.73
CA PRO A 494 17.02 -0.11 -5.24
C PRO A 494 15.92 -0.10 -4.17
N TYR A 495 16.08 0.78 -3.19
CA TYR A 495 15.04 1.03 -2.19
C TYR A 495 13.71 1.48 -2.84
N SER A 496 12.62 1.00 -2.30
CA SER A 496 11.30 1.59 -2.53
C SER A 496 11.21 2.93 -1.81
N VAL A 497 10.94 4.01 -2.53
CA VAL A 497 10.85 5.35 -1.95
C VAL A 497 9.41 5.83 -1.98
N THR A 498 8.89 6.15 -0.80
CA THR A 498 7.55 6.71 -0.60
C THR A 498 7.68 8.15 -0.11
N GLN A 499 6.95 9.07 -0.72
CA GLN A 499 6.83 10.46 -0.29
C GLN A 499 5.36 10.77 -0.01
N THR A 500 5.08 11.39 1.13
CA THR A 500 3.74 11.83 1.52
C THR A 500 3.78 13.32 1.88
N SER A 501 2.95 14.12 1.24
CA SER A 501 2.84 15.56 1.45
C SER A 501 1.39 16.00 1.51
N LEU A 502 1.14 17.21 2.00
CA LEU A 502 -0.19 17.82 1.99
C LEU A 502 -0.35 18.68 0.73
N GLY A 503 -1.11 18.18 -0.24
CA GLY A 503 -1.47 18.87 -1.47
C GLY A 503 -2.69 19.80 -1.30
N GLU A 504 -3.23 20.22 -2.44
CA GLU A 504 -4.38 21.15 -2.48
C GLU A 504 -5.67 20.51 -1.95
N HIS A 505 -5.87 19.22 -2.24
CA HIS A 505 -7.11 18.50 -1.93
C HIS A 505 -6.99 17.55 -0.75
N GLY A 506 -5.78 17.33 -0.23
CA GLY A 506 -5.55 16.37 0.84
C GLY A 506 -4.14 15.81 0.85
N LEU A 507 -3.97 14.60 1.37
CA LEU A 507 -2.68 13.93 1.42
C LEU A 507 -2.38 13.26 0.08
N GLU A 508 -1.27 13.64 -0.51
CA GLU A 508 -0.70 13.03 -1.71
C GLU A 508 0.44 12.11 -1.31
N ARG A 509 0.38 10.85 -1.73
CA ARG A 509 1.44 9.88 -1.51
C ARG A 509 1.92 9.33 -2.84
N ARG A 510 3.22 9.36 -3.06
CA ARG A 510 3.89 8.76 -4.22
C ARG A 510 4.83 7.69 -3.73
N THR A 511 4.75 6.51 -4.32
CA THR A 511 5.65 5.39 -4.00
C THR A 511 6.28 4.89 -5.29
N GLN A 512 7.59 4.96 -5.40
CA GLN A 512 8.33 4.30 -6.46
C GLN A 512 8.95 3.03 -5.91
N SER A 513 8.63 1.89 -6.52
CA SER A 513 9.12 0.58 -6.09
C SER A 513 9.35 -0.34 -7.28
N SER A 514 9.92 -1.53 -7.03
CA SER A 514 10.26 -2.48 -8.08
C SER A 514 9.07 -2.88 -8.96
N PHE A 515 7.92 -3.20 -8.36
CA PHE A 515 6.74 -3.68 -9.08
C PHE A 515 5.45 -2.92 -8.74
N GLY A 516 5.54 -1.86 -7.96
CA GLY A 516 4.37 -1.13 -7.48
C GLY A 516 3.40 -2.05 -6.73
N GLN A 517 2.12 -1.69 -6.77
CA GLN A 517 1.06 -2.53 -6.19
C GLN A 517 0.88 -3.87 -6.92
N PHE A 518 1.31 -3.99 -8.18
CA PHE A 518 1.24 -5.26 -8.90
C PHE A 518 2.07 -6.36 -8.21
N GLY A 519 3.18 -5.99 -7.54
CA GLY A 519 3.98 -6.89 -6.73
C GLY A 519 3.22 -7.51 -5.56
N SER A 520 2.22 -6.83 -5.03
CA SER A 520 1.35 -7.33 -3.95
C SER A 520 0.09 -8.03 -4.46
N LEU A 521 -0.46 -7.59 -5.58
CA LEU A 521 -1.70 -8.14 -6.13
C LEU A 521 -1.53 -9.55 -6.70
N LEU A 522 -0.42 -9.82 -7.40
CA LEU A 522 -0.18 -11.14 -7.99
C LEU A 522 -0.12 -12.27 -6.95
N PRO A 523 0.59 -12.14 -5.82
CA PRO A 523 0.58 -13.14 -4.76
C PRO A 523 -0.80 -13.41 -4.17
N LEU A 524 -1.70 -12.42 -4.11
CA LEU A 524 -3.06 -12.59 -3.62
C LEU A 524 -3.91 -13.48 -4.52
N LEU A 525 -3.63 -13.48 -5.84
CA LEU A 525 -4.31 -14.36 -6.80
C LEU A 525 -3.84 -15.81 -6.70
N PHE A 526 -2.63 -16.03 -6.16
CA PHE A 526 -2.00 -17.34 -5.98
C PHE A 526 -1.49 -17.51 -4.54
N PRO A 527 -2.41 -17.56 -3.55
CA PRO A 527 -2.03 -17.62 -2.14
C PRO A 527 -1.20 -18.87 -1.82
N THR A 528 -0.33 -18.75 -0.83
CA THR A 528 0.35 -19.90 -0.21
C THR A 528 -0.70 -20.82 0.40
N ARG A 529 -0.66 -22.09 0.07
CA ARG A 529 -1.47 -23.11 0.74
C ARG A 529 -0.97 -23.35 2.14
#